data_bf960cab04a73c3ca080dd05777fb9df
#
_entry.id   bf960cab04a73c3ca080dd05777fb9df
#
_cell.length_a   1.000
_cell.length_b   1.000
_cell.length_c   1.000
_cell.angle_alpha   90.00
_cell.angle_beta   90.00
_cell.angle_gamma   90.00
#
_symmetry.space_group_name_H-M   'P 1'
#
loop_
_entity.id
_entity.type
_entity.pdbx_description
1 polymer ?
#
loop_
_entity_poly.entity_id
_entity_poly.type
_entity_poly.pdbx_seq_one_letter_code
_entity_poly.pdbx_strand_id
1 'polypeptide(L)'
;MKAHYDGLTCRQKKIITDVAVRTATRLADQQKEAIAIRSQYLVFVAMLECGLSPKTVNRVAAMLSLVKDKYAHYQEDDLADYVFYQHLQDHGVHVKKTAEVDF
;
A
#
# COMPACT_ATOMS: atom_id res chain seq x y z
N MET A 1 -7.28 14.74 -32.38
CA MET A 1 -6.50 13.50 -32.27
C MET A 1 -7.12 12.29 -32.92
N LYS A 2 -8.32 12.41 -33.44
CA LYS A 2 -8.98 11.29 -34.13
C LYS A 2 -8.15 10.77 -35.30
N ALA A 3 -7.43 11.65 -35.98
CA ALA A 3 -6.62 11.29 -37.17
C ALA A 3 -5.55 10.25 -36.87
N HIS A 4 -5.05 10.16 -35.66
CA HIS A 4 -4.02 9.18 -35.29
C HIS A 4 -4.51 7.74 -35.30
N TYR A 5 -5.81 7.53 -35.10
CA TYR A 5 -6.37 6.19 -34.97
C TYR A 5 -7.09 5.73 -36.25
N ASP A 6 -7.40 6.65 -37.15
CA ASP A 6 -8.18 6.33 -38.34
C ASP A 6 -7.45 5.41 -39.31
N GLY A 7 -6.11 5.40 -39.29
CA GLY A 7 -5.31 4.53 -40.14
C GLY A 7 -4.83 3.24 -39.45
N LEU A 8 -5.21 3.01 -38.20
CA LEU A 8 -4.76 1.84 -37.43
C LEU A 8 -5.71 0.66 -37.62
N THR A 9 -5.14 -0.54 -37.71
CA THR A 9 -5.93 -1.78 -37.68
C THR A 9 -6.45 -2.04 -36.28
N CYS A 10 -7.48 -2.87 -36.11
CA CYS A 10 -7.99 -3.28 -34.83
C CYS A 10 -6.90 -3.93 -33.93
N ARG A 11 -6.00 -4.70 -34.60
CA ARG A 11 -4.88 -5.33 -33.89
C ARG A 11 -3.89 -4.29 -33.33
N GLN A 12 -3.56 -3.28 -34.14
CA GLN A 12 -2.67 -2.21 -33.70
C GLN A 12 -3.27 -1.39 -32.54
N LYS A 13 -4.55 -1.08 -32.63
CA LYS A 13 -5.27 -0.38 -31.56
C LYS A 13 -5.25 -1.18 -30.24
N LYS A 14 -5.43 -2.50 -30.33
CA LYS A 14 -5.40 -3.38 -29.16
C LYS A 14 -4.02 -3.40 -28.53
N ILE A 15 -2.96 -3.49 -29.31
CA ILE A 15 -1.57 -3.46 -28.82
C ILE A 15 -1.29 -2.16 -28.09
N ILE A 16 -1.69 -1.02 -28.64
CA ILE A 16 -1.51 0.31 -28.03
C ILE A 16 -2.25 0.38 -26.70
N THR A 17 -3.48 -0.11 -26.66
CA THR A 17 -4.30 -0.13 -25.44
C THR A 17 -3.65 -1.01 -24.36
N ASP A 18 -3.19 -2.20 -24.72
CA ASP A 18 -2.55 -3.13 -23.78
C ASP A 18 -1.27 -2.52 -23.18
N VAL A 19 -0.45 -1.85 -23.99
CA VAL A 19 0.77 -1.16 -23.53
C VAL A 19 0.41 -0.02 -22.57
N ALA A 20 -0.60 0.77 -22.91
CA ALA A 20 -1.04 1.88 -22.06
C ALA A 20 -1.54 1.40 -20.72
N VAL A 21 -2.33 0.32 -20.69
CA VAL A 21 -2.85 -0.28 -19.44
C VAL A 21 -1.70 -0.81 -18.58
N ARG A 22 -0.75 -1.54 -19.15
CA ARG A 22 0.40 -2.06 -18.41
C ARG A 22 1.26 -0.95 -17.83
N THR A 23 1.51 0.10 -18.60
CA THR A 23 2.29 1.26 -18.13
C THR A 23 1.59 1.96 -16.97
N ALA A 24 0.29 2.21 -17.09
CA ALA A 24 -0.50 2.84 -16.03
C ALA A 24 -0.50 2.00 -14.75
N THR A 25 -0.66 0.67 -14.88
CA THR A 25 -0.64 -0.25 -13.73
C THR A 25 0.72 -0.22 -13.03
N ARG A 26 1.81 -0.26 -13.79
CA ARG A 26 3.17 -0.22 -13.23
C ARG A 26 3.42 1.09 -12.49
N LEU A 27 3.03 2.23 -13.05
CA LEU A 27 3.20 3.53 -12.41
C LEU A 27 2.38 3.62 -11.12
N ALA A 28 1.14 3.11 -11.13
CA ALA A 28 0.30 3.07 -9.95
C ALA A 28 0.94 2.22 -8.83
N ASP A 29 1.50 1.06 -9.17
CA ASP A 29 2.18 0.18 -8.21
C ASP A 29 3.43 0.85 -7.64
N GLN A 30 4.22 1.54 -8.46
CA GLN A 30 5.38 2.30 -8.00
C GLN A 30 4.99 3.42 -7.04
N GLN A 31 3.90 4.12 -7.30
CA GLN A 31 3.39 5.16 -6.42
C GLN A 31 2.93 4.60 -5.08
N LYS A 32 2.23 3.47 -5.10
CA LYS A 32 1.79 2.78 -3.86
C LYS A 32 2.98 2.38 -3.01
N GLU A 33 4.03 1.85 -3.62
CA GLU A 33 5.25 1.48 -2.92
C GLU A 33 5.94 2.69 -2.30
N ALA A 34 6.05 3.79 -3.04
CA ALA A 34 6.64 5.03 -2.53
C ALA A 34 5.85 5.59 -1.34
N ILE A 35 4.52 5.54 -1.39
CA ILE A 35 3.65 5.99 -0.30
C ILE A 35 3.87 5.11 0.94
N ALA A 36 3.94 3.79 0.75
CA ALA A 36 4.17 2.86 1.85
C ALA A 36 5.53 3.12 2.52
N ILE A 37 6.58 3.34 1.75
CA ILE A 37 7.92 3.63 2.27
C ILE A 37 7.92 4.95 3.03
N ARG A 38 7.31 6.00 2.50
CA ARG A 38 7.21 7.30 3.18
C ARG A 38 6.44 7.20 4.49
N SER A 39 5.38 6.41 4.51
CA SER A 39 4.61 6.16 5.75
C SER A 39 5.48 5.51 6.82
N GLN A 40 6.37 4.58 6.43
CA GLN A 40 7.33 3.99 7.36
C GLN A 40 8.31 5.02 7.89
N TYR A 41 8.81 5.91 7.04
CA TYR A 41 9.70 6.99 7.49
C TYR A 41 9.03 7.85 8.56
N LEU A 42 7.78 8.24 8.34
CA LEU A 42 7.03 9.06 9.30
C LEU A 42 6.88 8.35 10.64
N VAL A 43 6.51 7.08 10.62
CA VAL A 43 6.34 6.28 11.85
C VAL A 43 7.66 6.14 12.59
N PHE A 44 8.75 5.82 11.91
CA PHE A 44 10.05 5.61 12.54
C PHE A 44 10.61 6.92 13.10
N VAL A 45 10.43 8.04 12.41
CA VAL A 45 10.81 9.35 12.94
C VAL A 45 9.99 9.69 14.17
N ALA A 46 8.69 9.44 14.16
CA ALA A 46 7.83 9.66 15.32
C ALA A 46 8.29 8.84 16.52
N MET A 47 8.71 7.59 16.30
CA MET A 47 9.24 6.73 17.36
C MET A 47 10.52 7.31 17.98
N LEU A 48 11.43 7.83 17.15
CA LEU A 48 12.65 8.49 17.64
C LEU A 48 12.30 9.77 18.43
N GLU A 49 11.36 10.55 17.95
CA GLU A 49 10.89 11.76 18.64
C GLU A 49 10.23 11.44 19.99
N CYS A 50 9.62 10.27 20.12
CA CYS A 50 9.07 9.78 21.38
C CYS A 50 10.16 9.28 22.36
N GLY A 51 11.42 9.29 21.94
CA GLY A 51 12.52 8.88 22.82
C GLY A 51 12.94 7.42 22.70
N LEU A 52 12.42 6.69 21.71
CA LEU A 52 12.85 5.32 21.48
C LEU A 52 14.25 5.30 20.88
N SER A 53 15.07 4.32 21.30
CA SER A 53 16.42 4.20 20.79
C SER A 53 16.43 3.71 19.34
N PRO A 54 17.47 4.05 18.56
CA PRO A 54 17.63 3.48 17.20
C PRO A 54 17.57 1.95 17.17
N LYS A 55 18.11 1.31 18.19
CA LYS A 55 18.07 -0.15 18.32
C LYS A 55 16.64 -0.66 18.39
N THR A 56 15.79 -0.02 19.17
CA THR A 56 14.37 -0.37 19.29
C THR A 56 13.63 -0.13 17.97
N VAL A 57 13.89 1.00 17.32
CA VAL A 57 13.29 1.33 16.01
C VAL A 57 13.69 0.29 14.97
N ASN A 58 14.95 -0.14 14.96
CA ASN A 58 15.41 -1.20 14.04
C ASN A 58 14.72 -2.54 14.31
N ARG A 59 14.44 -2.87 15.57
CA ARG A 59 13.65 -4.05 15.93
C ARG A 59 12.23 -3.99 15.37
N VAL A 60 11.59 -2.84 15.48
CA VAL A 60 10.25 -2.62 14.93
C VAL A 60 10.28 -2.74 13.41
N ALA A 61 11.28 -2.17 12.77
CA ALA A 61 11.44 -2.29 11.31
C ALA A 61 11.59 -3.75 10.87
N ALA A 62 12.34 -4.56 11.61
CA ALA A 62 12.49 -5.98 11.33
C ALA A 62 11.18 -6.74 11.50
N MET A 63 10.41 -6.43 12.55
CA MET A 63 9.09 -7.05 12.78
C MET A 63 8.06 -6.63 11.74
N LEU A 64 8.23 -5.47 11.13
CA LEU A 64 7.27 -4.95 10.16
C LEU A 64 7.07 -5.89 8.97
N SER A 65 8.12 -6.56 8.51
CA SER A 65 8.01 -7.55 7.43
C SER A 65 7.08 -8.70 7.79
N LEU A 66 7.19 -9.22 9.02
CA LEU A 66 6.31 -10.28 9.51
C LEU A 66 4.86 -9.82 9.64
N VAL A 67 4.67 -8.60 10.12
CA VAL A 67 3.33 -8.01 10.26
C VAL A 67 2.69 -7.78 8.88
N LYS A 68 3.48 -7.35 7.89
CA LYS A 68 3.01 -7.21 6.51
C LYS A 68 2.56 -8.55 5.92
N ASP A 69 3.28 -9.63 6.22
CA ASP A 69 2.90 -10.96 5.77
C ASP A 69 1.56 -11.39 6.38
N LYS A 70 1.34 -11.11 7.66
CA LYS A 70 0.04 -11.33 8.31
C LYS A 70 -1.06 -10.52 7.65
N TYR A 71 -0.80 -9.24 7.36
CA TYR A 71 -1.76 -8.38 6.70
C TYR A 71 -2.16 -8.95 5.34
N ALA A 72 -1.19 -9.36 4.53
CA ALA A 72 -1.44 -9.96 3.23
C ALA A 72 -2.30 -11.22 3.32
N HIS A 73 -2.06 -12.05 4.34
CA HIS A 73 -2.84 -13.26 4.58
C HIS A 73 -4.33 -12.94 4.85
N TYR A 74 -4.60 -11.99 5.73
CA TYR A 74 -5.98 -11.57 6.02
C TYR A 74 -6.61 -10.77 4.88
N GLN A 75 -5.81 -10.11 4.06
CA GLN A 75 -6.30 -9.33 2.92
C GLN A 75 -6.97 -10.22 1.87
N GLU A 76 -6.54 -11.46 1.73
CA GLU A 76 -7.16 -12.43 0.83
C GLU A 76 -8.65 -12.63 1.14
N ASP A 77 -9.05 -12.50 2.40
CA ASP A 77 -10.42 -12.65 2.87
C ASP A 77 -11.11 -11.29 3.14
N ASP A 78 -10.53 -10.20 2.70
CA ASP A 78 -11.00 -8.83 2.95
C ASP A 78 -11.17 -8.48 4.44
N LEU A 79 -10.43 -9.17 5.32
CA LEU A 79 -10.53 -9.00 6.77
C LEU A 79 -9.35 -8.22 7.38
N ALA A 80 -8.32 -7.91 6.59
CA ALA A 80 -7.07 -7.35 7.12
C ALA A 80 -7.29 -6.08 7.94
N ASP A 81 -8.01 -5.10 7.39
CA ASP A 81 -8.22 -3.83 8.07
C ASP A 81 -9.03 -4.00 9.34
N TYR A 82 -10.07 -4.83 9.31
CA TYR A 82 -10.89 -5.12 10.49
C TYR A 82 -10.06 -5.79 11.59
N VAL A 83 -9.32 -6.84 11.25
CA VAL A 83 -8.51 -7.60 12.22
C VAL A 83 -7.46 -6.70 12.87
N PHE A 84 -6.73 -5.92 12.07
CA PHE A 84 -5.68 -5.05 12.58
C PHE A 84 -6.25 -3.88 13.40
N TYR A 85 -7.33 -3.27 12.93
CA TYR A 85 -8.01 -2.23 13.68
C TYR A 85 -8.45 -2.74 15.06
N GLN A 86 -9.14 -3.89 15.09
CA GLN A 86 -9.64 -4.46 16.34
C GLN A 86 -8.49 -4.85 17.28
N HIS A 87 -7.40 -5.40 16.73
CA HIS A 87 -6.21 -5.73 17.52
C HIS A 87 -5.62 -4.49 18.20
N LEU A 88 -5.51 -3.39 17.47
CA LEU A 88 -5.01 -2.14 18.01
C LEU A 88 -5.94 -1.58 19.08
N GLN A 89 -7.24 -1.59 18.86
CA GLN A 89 -8.22 -1.12 19.85
C GLN A 89 -8.18 -1.96 21.13
N ASP A 90 -8.06 -3.28 21.00
CA ASP A 90 -7.99 -4.19 22.14
C ASP A 90 -6.74 -3.95 23.01
N HIS A 91 -5.68 -3.42 22.42
CA HIS A 91 -4.45 -3.07 23.14
C HIS A 91 -4.39 -1.59 23.56
N GLY A 92 -5.49 -0.86 23.41
CA GLY A 92 -5.56 0.53 23.83
C GLY A 92 -4.94 1.52 22.85
N VAL A 93 -4.67 1.10 21.63
CA VAL A 93 -4.14 1.98 20.58
C VAL A 93 -5.30 2.50 19.73
N HIS A 94 -5.55 3.80 19.80
CA HIS A 94 -6.67 4.43 19.12
C HIS A 94 -6.23 4.97 17.76
N VAL A 95 -6.79 4.41 16.69
CA VAL A 95 -6.51 4.79 15.32
C VAL A 95 -7.81 5.00 14.55
N LYS A 96 -7.71 5.71 13.43
CA LYS A 96 -8.87 5.87 12.55
C LYS A 96 -9.14 4.57 11.80
N LYS A 97 -10.42 4.33 11.53
CA LYS A 97 -10.82 3.28 10.60
C LYS A 97 -10.43 3.67 9.18
N THR A 98 -10.14 2.67 8.35
CA THR A 98 -9.93 2.93 6.93
C THR A 98 -11.24 3.37 6.27
N ALA A 99 -11.15 4.24 5.29
CA ALA A 99 -12.34 4.76 4.59
C ALA A 99 -13.02 3.71 3.72
N GLU A 100 -12.32 2.63 3.40
CA GLU A 100 -12.79 1.58 2.48
C GLU A 100 -13.61 0.50 3.17
N VAL A 101 -13.55 0.43 4.50
CA VAL A 101 -14.20 -0.64 5.27
C VAL A 101 -15.15 -0.03 6.28
N ASP A 102 -16.43 -0.37 6.17
CA ASP A 102 -17.46 0.02 7.10
C ASP A 102 -17.70 -1.13 8.10
N PHE A 103 -17.07 -1.00 9.24
CA PHE A 103 -17.19 -2.00 10.32
C PHE A 103 -17.35 -1.37 11.69
#